data_39ea0eed715bf3dde457202d39b8f833
#
_entry.id   39ea0eed715bf3dde457202d39b8f833
#
_cell.length_a   1.000
_cell.length_b   1.000
_cell.length_c   1.000
_cell.angle_alpha   90.00
_cell.angle_beta   90.00
_cell.angle_gamma   90.00
#
_symmetry.space_group_name_H-M   'P 1'
#
loop_
_entity.id
_entity.type
_entity.pdbx_description
1 polymer ?
#
loop_
_entity_poly.entity_id
_entity_poly.type
_entity_poly.pdbx_seq_one_letter_code
_entity_poly.pdbx_strand_id
1 'polypeptide(L)'
;VSITAVIMMNADANVLKTGTSTVGITFKGGVVVGADHRATMGHFIANKSVQKLFKIGDNLALTTAGLVGHAQSLSRTLTAEVALFELRRQQSMTVKGAATLTANILSGRPHWVQLLIVGVDADGGHVYSIDSAGGSIPDVYCATGSGSPYMYGVLEDGFKENMSETEALKLAARALHASGQRDAASGNGMDLAVITEKDGYVQISQDQIKKLLS
;
A
#
# COMPACT_ATOMS: atom_id res chain seq x y z
N VAL A 1 8.30 9.05 -36.53
CA VAL A 1 7.97 8.32 -35.32
C VAL A 1 9.22 7.55 -34.92
N SER A 2 9.81 7.87 -33.77
CA SER A 2 11.05 7.24 -33.32
C SER A 2 10.82 5.75 -33.01
N ILE A 3 11.79 4.90 -33.39
CA ILE A 3 11.80 3.46 -33.06
C ILE A 3 11.62 3.23 -31.56
N THR A 4 12.14 4.13 -30.73
CA THR A 4 11.98 4.14 -29.28
C THR A 4 10.52 4.28 -28.85
N ALA A 5 9.72 5.12 -29.54
CA ALA A 5 8.29 5.29 -29.25
C ALA A 5 7.48 4.03 -29.64
N VAL A 6 7.83 3.36 -30.72
CA VAL A 6 7.20 2.11 -31.14
C VAL A 6 7.53 0.97 -30.19
N ILE A 7 8.76 0.92 -29.67
CA ILE A 7 9.16 -0.08 -28.67
C ILE A 7 8.43 0.16 -27.34
N MET A 8 8.24 1.42 -26.90
CA MET A 8 7.45 1.73 -25.72
C MET A 8 5.96 1.40 -25.88
N MET A 9 5.36 1.68 -27.03
CA MET A 9 3.96 1.32 -27.31
C MET A 9 3.73 -0.21 -27.37
N ASN A 10 4.72 -1.00 -27.77
CA ASN A 10 4.63 -2.46 -27.77
C ASN A 10 5.00 -3.11 -26.42
N ALA A 11 5.74 -2.42 -25.55
CA ALA A 11 6.01 -2.90 -24.20
C ALA A 11 4.74 -2.98 -23.34
N ASP A 12 3.78 -2.08 -23.54
CA ASP A 12 2.50 -2.08 -22.81
C ASP A 12 1.58 -3.26 -23.17
N ALA A 13 1.74 -3.84 -24.37
CA ALA A 13 0.91 -4.96 -24.83
C ALA A 13 1.28 -6.31 -24.17
N ASN A 14 2.47 -6.44 -23.58
CA ASN A 14 2.98 -7.68 -23.01
C ASN A 14 3.18 -7.64 -21.48
N VAL A 15 2.87 -6.53 -20.80
CA VAL A 15 2.86 -6.50 -19.34
C VAL A 15 1.65 -7.28 -18.84
N LEU A 16 1.89 -8.46 -18.29
CA LEU A 16 0.84 -9.25 -17.64
C LEU A 16 0.16 -8.40 -16.58
N LYS A 17 -1.12 -8.09 -16.80
CA LYS A 17 -1.91 -7.33 -15.84
C LYS A 17 -1.97 -8.13 -14.54
N THR A 18 -1.26 -7.67 -13.53
CA THR A 18 -1.34 -8.17 -12.16
C THR A 18 -2.34 -7.31 -11.41
N GLY A 19 -3.26 -7.95 -10.68
CA GLY A 19 -4.24 -7.21 -9.90
C GLY A 19 -3.90 -7.22 -8.42
N THR A 20 -4.46 -6.25 -7.72
CA THR A 20 -4.21 -6.01 -6.30
C THR A 20 -5.23 -5.02 -5.76
N SER A 21 -5.47 -5.09 -4.46
CA SER A 21 -6.17 -4.07 -3.68
C SER A 21 -5.34 -3.70 -2.46
N THR A 22 -4.97 -2.43 -2.32
CA THR A 22 -4.32 -1.92 -1.11
C THR A 22 -5.00 -0.64 -0.64
N VAL A 23 -5.00 -0.41 0.67
CA VAL A 23 -5.68 0.72 1.31
C VAL A 23 -4.84 1.27 2.46
N GLY A 24 -4.85 2.58 2.62
CA GLY A 24 -4.35 3.31 3.79
C GLY A 24 -5.40 4.31 4.25
N ILE A 25 -5.62 4.44 5.56
CA ILE A 25 -6.64 5.32 6.16
C ILE A 25 -6.06 5.94 7.42
N THR A 26 -6.05 7.28 7.50
CA THR A 26 -5.71 7.97 8.75
C THR A 26 -6.86 7.92 9.74
N PHE A 27 -6.53 7.86 11.03
CA PHE A 27 -7.49 7.99 12.13
C PHE A 27 -6.88 8.85 13.25
N LYS A 28 -7.67 9.16 14.27
CA LYS A 28 -7.17 9.94 15.40
C LYS A 28 -6.08 9.19 16.15
N GLY A 29 -4.80 9.57 15.94
CA GLY A 29 -3.62 8.99 16.61
C GLY A 29 -2.88 7.93 15.79
N GLY A 30 -3.22 7.72 14.50
CA GLY A 30 -2.49 6.75 13.71
C GLY A 30 -2.98 6.56 12.28
N VAL A 31 -2.57 5.43 11.70
CA VAL A 31 -2.96 5.00 10.36
C VAL A 31 -3.26 3.50 10.34
N VAL A 32 -4.30 3.12 9.61
CA VAL A 32 -4.58 1.73 9.24
C VAL A 32 -4.10 1.50 7.82
N VAL A 33 -3.51 0.34 7.58
CA VAL A 33 -3.04 -0.07 6.25
C VAL A 33 -3.42 -1.51 5.99
N GLY A 34 -3.73 -1.83 4.73
CA GLY A 34 -4.07 -3.20 4.36
C GLY A 34 -3.87 -3.52 2.90
N ALA A 35 -3.81 -4.83 2.61
CA ALA A 35 -3.68 -5.37 1.27
C ALA A 35 -4.34 -6.74 1.15
N ASP A 36 -4.85 -7.08 -0.03
CA ASP A 36 -5.35 -8.42 -0.33
C ASP A 36 -4.20 -9.43 -0.59
N HIS A 37 -4.53 -10.72 -0.64
CA HIS A 37 -3.54 -11.81 -0.80
C HIS A 37 -3.41 -12.37 -2.22
N ARG A 38 -4.34 -12.07 -3.16
CA ARG A 38 -4.35 -12.69 -4.48
C ARG A 38 -3.29 -12.11 -5.41
N ALA A 39 -2.51 -12.97 -6.05
CA ALA A 39 -1.71 -12.60 -7.21
C ALA A 39 -2.25 -13.28 -8.46
N THR A 40 -2.42 -12.52 -9.54
CA THR A 40 -2.91 -13.01 -10.82
C THR A 40 -1.87 -12.85 -11.93
N MET A 41 -2.01 -13.68 -12.94
CA MET A 41 -1.27 -13.60 -14.20
C MET A 41 -2.29 -13.67 -15.33
N GLY A 42 -2.70 -12.51 -15.83
CA GLY A 42 -3.89 -12.39 -16.69
C GLY A 42 -5.16 -12.84 -15.94
N HIS A 43 -5.82 -13.87 -16.44
CA HIS A 43 -7.04 -14.44 -15.82
C HIS A 43 -6.77 -15.60 -14.83
N PHE A 44 -5.51 -15.98 -14.66
CA PHE A 44 -5.12 -17.10 -13.80
C PHE A 44 -4.71 -16.60 -12.40
N ILE A 45 -5.24 -17.22 -11.35
CA ILE A 45 -4.80 -16.99 -9.97
C ILE A 45 -3.48 -17.73 -9.77
N ALA A 46 -2.36 -17.01 -9.86
CA ALA A 46 -1.03 -17.59 -9.74
C ALA A 46 -0.65 -17.92 -8.29
N ASN A 47 -1.14 -17.11 -7.33
CA ASN A 47 -0.92 -17.35 -5.89
C ASN A 47 -2.07 -16.77 -5.08
N LYS A 48 -2.37 -17.38 -3.92
CA LYS A 48 -3.48 -17.01 -3.02
C LYS A 48 -3.03 -16.41 -1.68
N SER A 49 -1.72 -16.25 -1.48
CA SER A 49 -1.12 -15.82 -0.21
C SER A 49 0.12 -14.95 -0.41
N VAL A 50 0.11 -14.07 -1.43
CA VAL A 50 1.23 -13.14 -1.68
C VAL A 50 1.20 -12.01 -0.67
N GLN A 51 2.33 -11.79 -0.03
CA GLN A 51 2.53 -10.62 0.83
C GLN A 51 2.64 -9.36 -0.03
N LYS A 52 1.80 -8.36 0.28
CA LYS A 52 1.77 -7.05 -0.38
C LYS A 52 1.85 -5.89 0.62
N LEU A 53 1.79 -6.19 1.90
CA LEU A 53 1.98 -5.27 3.01
C LEU A 53 3.31 -5.57 3.68
N PHE A 54 4.19 -4.58 3.78
CA PHE A 54 5.55 -4.69 4.30
C PHE A 54 5.78 -3.66 5.40
N LYS A 55 6.24 -4.10 6.56
CA LYS A 55 6.84 -3.22 7.56
C LYS A 55 8.20 -2.77 7.04
N ILE A 56 8.46 -1.47 6.94
CA ILE A 56 9.75 -0.90 6.49
C ILE A 56 10.48 -0.11 7.59
N GLY A 57 9.82 0.14 8.70
CA GLY A 57 10.32 0.76 9.92
C GLY A 57 9.34 0.50 11.06
N ASP A 58 9.67 0.89 12.28
CA ASP A 58 8.74 0.72 13.41
C ASP A 58 7.50 1.60 13.27
N ASN A 59 7.65 2.76 12.67
CA ASN A 59 6.58 3.72 12.41
C ASN A 59 6.13 3.78 10.94
N LEU A 60 6.62 2.89 10.06
CA LEU A 60 6.44 2.97 8.61
C LEU A 60 6.04 1.63 7.99
N ALA A 61 5.12 1.68 7.05
CA ALA A 61 4.76 0.54 6.21
C ALA A 61 4.64 0.93 4.72
N LEU A 62 4.80 -0.06 3.87
CA LEU A 62 4.67 0.00 2.43
C LEU A 62 3.62 -1.01 1.97
N THR A 63 2.70 -0.60 1.10
CA THR A 63 1.92 -1.55 0.29
C THR A 63 2.32 -1.47 -1.17
N THR A 64 2.14 -2.57 -1.88
CA THR A 64 2.57 -2.66 -3.28
C THR A 64 1.47 -3.25 -4.15
N ALA A 65 1.22 -2.63 -5.30
CA ALA A 65 0.42 -3.15 -6.40
C ALA A 65 1.28 -3.16 -7.68
N GLY A 66 1.27 -4.23 -8.45
CA GLY A 66 2.04 -4.36 -9.69
C GLY A 66 2.95 -5.59 -9.72
N LEU A 67 4.12 -5.48 -10.35
CA LEU A 67 5.03 -6.62 -10.51
C LEU A 67 5.68 -7.03 -9.19
N VAL A 68 5.47 -8.27 -8.78
CA VAL A 68 5.94 -8.82 -7.49
C VAL A 68 7.46 -8.66 -7.30
N GLY A 69 8.26 -8.92 -8.35
CA GLY A 69 9.71 -8.78 -8.26
C GLY A 69 10.18 -7.34 -8.01
N HIS A 70 9.53 -6.35 -8.64
CA HIS A 70 9.78 -4.94 -8.39
C HIS A 70 9.37 -4.54 -6.97
N ALA A 71 8.19 -4.99 -6.53
CA ALA A 71 7.68 -4.77 -5.18
C ALA A 71 8.63 -5.29 -4.10
N GLN A 72 9.08 -6.54 -4.23
CA GLN A 72 10.01 -7.18 -3.30
C GLN A 72 11.39 -6.50 -3.28
N SER A 73 11.92 -6.13 -4.44
CA SER A 73 13.20 -5.41 -4.52
C SER A 73 13.10 -4.07 -3.81
N LEU A 74 12.04 -3.31 -4.09
CA LEU A 74 11.83 -1.99 -3.51
C LEU A 74 11.59 -2.06 -2.00
N SER A 75 10.79 -3.02 -1.51
CA SER A 75 10.57 -3.17 -0.07
C SER A 75 11.86 -3.45 0.70
N ARG A 76 12.74 -4.33 0.16
CA ARG A 76 14.06 -4.59 0.78
C ARG A 76 14.95 -3.36 0.77
N THR A 77 15.00 -2.63 -0.35
CA THR A 77 15.78 -1.40 -0.46
C THR A 77 15.30 -0.35 0.54
N LEU A 78 14.00 -0.10 0.61
CA LEU A 78 13.44 0.88 1.54
C LEU A 78 13.66 0.49 2.99
N THR A 79 13.47 -0.78 3.36
CA THR A 79 13.77 -1.24 4.73
C THR A 79 15.23 -0.98 5.10
N ALA A 80 16.17 -1.26 4.20
CA ALA A 80 17.58 -1.01 4.44
C ALA A 80 17.91 0.49 4.55
N GLU A 81 17.35 1.33 3.69
CA GLU A 81 17.57 2.77 3.70
C GLU A 81 16.97 3.45 4.95
N VAL A 82 15.75 3.04 5.36
CA VAL A 82 15.13 3.51 6.61
C VAL A 82 16.00 3.14 7.80
N ALA A 83 16.40 1.88 7.92
CA ALA A 83 17.28 1.43 9.01
C ALA A 83 18.62 2.18 9.02
N LEU A 84 19.22 2.42 7.85
CA LEU A 84 20.48 3.17 7.73
C LEU A 84 20.32 4.64 8.15
N PHE A 85 19.19 5.26 7.78
CA PHE A 85 18.85 6.62 8.19
C PHE A 85 18.74 6.70 9.72
N GLU A 86 17.97 5.78 10.32
CA GLU A 86 17.75 5.74 11.78
C GLU A 86 19.04 5.52 12.55
N LEU A 87 19.91 4.61 12.09
CA LEU A 87 21.22 4.39 12.67
C LEU A 87 22.13 5.65 12.61
N ARG A 88 22.11 6.37 11.49
CA ARG A 88 22.95 7.56 11.30
C ARG A 88 22.43 8.79 12.03
N ARG A 89 21.10 8.94 12.09
CA ARG A 89 20.45 10.14 12.62
C ARG A 89 19.98 9.99 14.06
N GLN A 90 19.93 8.76 14.59
CA GLN A 90 19.42 8.43 15.93
C GLN A 90 17.99 8.97 16.14
N GLN A 91 17.21 8.95 15.08
CA GLN A 91 15.80 9.35 15.07
C GLN A 91 15.03 8.60 13.97
N SER A 92 13.74 8.38 14.15
CA SER A 92 12.89 7.73 13.15
C SER A 92 12.75 8.59 11.90
N MET A 93 12.67 7.93 10.75
CA MET A 93 12.38 8.62 9.48
C MET A 93 10.92 9.08 9.46
N THR A 94 10.68 10.33 9.05
CA THR A 94 9.32 10.84 8.86
C THR A 94 8.63 10.14 7.68
N VAL A 95 7.29 10.07 7.72
CA VAL A 95 6.52 9.45 6.63
C VAL A 95 6.75 10.18 5.30
N LYS A 96 6.79 11.50 5.32
CA LYS A 96 7.14 12.33 4.16
C LYS A 96 8.55 12.04 3.65
N GLY A 97 9.51 11.82 4.56
CA GLY A 97 10.89 11.46 4.22
C GLY A 97 10.94 10.12 3.47
N ALA A 98 10.25 9.09 3.97
CA ALA A 98 10.14 7.79 3.34
C ALA A 98 9.44 7.86 1.97
N ALA A 99 8.37 8.65 1.87
CA ALA A 99 7.65 8.88 0.61
C ALA A 99 8.54 9.56 -0.42
N THR A 100 9.29 10.60 -0.02
CA THR A 100 10.23 11.31 -0.90
C THR A 100 11.37 10.41 -1.36
N LEU A 101 11.94 9.60 -0.46
CA LEU A 101 12.98 8.62 -0.81
C LEU A 101 12.46 7.63 -1.85
N THR A 102 11.26 7.09 -1.63
CA THR A 102 10.60 6.16 -2.56
C THR A 102 10.38 6.80 -3.93
N ALA A 103 9.84 8.02 -3.95
CA ALA A 103 9.63 8.80 -5.16
C ALA A 103 10.94 9.02 -5.96
N ASN A 104 12.02 9.37 -5.27
CA ASN A 104 13.34 9.57 -5.90
C ASN A 104 13.91 8.26 -6.49
N ILE A 105 13.73 7.13 -5.82
CA ILE A 105 14.14 5.82 -6.35
C ILE A 105 13.38 5.50 -7.64
N LEU A 106 12.06 5.73 -7.66
CA LEU A 106 11.23 5.44 -8.82
C LEU A 106 11.48 6.39 -9.99
N SER A 107 11.72 7.68 -9.73
CA SER A 107 12.06 8.65 -10.78
C SER A 107 13.39 8.36 -11.45
N GLY A 108 14.36 7.80 -10.73
CA GLY A 108 15.66 7.41 -11.26
C GLY A 108 15.61 6.10 -12.07
N ARG A 109 14.72 5.19 -11.70
CA ARG A 109 14.50 3.90 -12.38
C ARG A 109 13.03 3.48 -12.24
N PRO A 110 12.20 3.73 -13.23
CA PRO A 110 10.79 3.40 -13.18
C PRO A 110 10.54 1.90 -12.90
N HIS A 111 9.59 1.63 -12.01
CA HIS A 111 9.14 0.29 -11.67
C HIS A 111 7.65 0.18 -12.00
N TRP A 112 7.21 -0.99 -12.45
CA TRP A 112 5.78 -1.24 -12.72
C TRP A 112 5.05 -1.53 -11.40
N VAL A 113 4.86 -0.48 -10.60
CA VAL A 113 4.22 -0.54 -9.28
C VAL A 113 3.39 0.72 -9.02
N GLN A 114 2.37 0.56 -8.20
CA GLN A 114 1.70 1.61 -7.44
C GLN A 114 1.87 1.29 -5.97
N LEU A 115 2.21 2.28 -5.18
CA LEU A 115 2.59 2.09 -3.79
C LEU A 115 1.78 2.98 -2.86
N LEU A 116 1.59 2.53 -1.62
CA LEU A 116 1.30 3.42 -0.51
C LEU A 116 2.48 3.38 0.47
N ILE A 117 2.95 4.55 0.86
CA ILE A 117 3.78 4.73 2.05
C ILE A 117 2.87 5.29 3.14
N VAL A 118 2.78 4.59 4.24
CA VAL A 118 1.95 4.97 5.37
C VAL A 118 2.74 4.90 6.66
N GLY A 119 2.36 5.69 7.63
CA GLY A 119 3.02 5.66 8.93
C GLY A 119 2.60 6.79 9.83
N VAL A 120 3.34 6.92 10.93
CA VAL A 120 3.13 7.93 11.96
C VAL A 120 4.45 8.66 12.23
N ASP A 121 4.38 9.95 12.37
CA ASP A 121 5.48 10.79 12.87
C ASP A 121 4.93 11.87 13.83
N ALA A 122 5.74 12.87 14.17
CA ALA A 122 5.36 13.91 15.14
C ALA A 122 4.11 14.70 14.74
N ASP A 123 3.79 14.74 13.44
CA ASP A 123 2.62 15.44 12.90
C ASP A 123 1.37 14.54 12.84
N GLY A 124 1.49 13.25 13.21
CA GLY A 124 0.39 12.27 13.25
C GLY A 124 0.47 11.19 12.19
N GLY A 125 -0.70 10.62 11.84
CA GLY A 125 -0.82 9.57 10.83
C GLY A 125 -0.85 10.14 9.40
N HIS A 126 -0.11 9.51 8.49
CA HIS A 126 0.01 9.94 7.09
C HIS A 126 -0.13 8.79 6.11
N VAL A 127 -0.73 9.08 4.97
CA VAL A 127 -0.82 8.20 3.80
C VAL A 127 -0.31 8.95 2.58
N TYR A 128 0.63 8.36 1.85
CA TYR A 128 1.13 8.86 0.56
C TYR A 128 0.91 7.81 -0.51
N SER A 129 0.25 8.17 -1.61
CA SER A 129 0.24 7.37 -2.82
C SER A 129 1.43 7.75 -3.71
N ILE A 130 2.09 6.72 -4.26
CA ILE A 130 3.26 6.93 -5.12
C ILE A 130 3.08 6.14 -6.41
N ASP A 131 3.18 6.84 -7.53
CA ASP A 131 3.09 6.23 -8.86
C ASP A 131 4.45 5.70 -9.37
N SER A 132 4.41 5.00 -10.50
CA SER A 132 5.59 4.38 -11.11
C SER A 132 6.67 5.36 -11.58
N ALA A 133 6.34 6.63 -11.74
CA ALA A 133 7.27 7.69 -12.16
C ALA A 133 7.82 8.50 -10.99
N GLY A 134 7.39 8.21 -9.76
CA GLY A 134 7.81 8.91 -8.55
C GLY A 134 6.91 10.11 -8.19
N GLY A 135 5.70 10.21 -8.76
CA GLY A 135 4.67 11.13 -8.27
C GLY A 135 4.26 10.72 -6.86
N SER A 136 4.26 11.65 -5.90
CA SER A 136 3.93 11.39 -4.50
C SER A 136 2.89 12.37 -3.99
N ILE A 137 1.71 11.86 -3.62
CA ILE A 137 0.55 12.66 -3.24
C ILE A 137 0.07 12.22 -1.85
N PRO A 138 0.01 13.15 -0.86
CA PRO A 138 -0.58 12.87 0.45
C PRO A 138 -2.11 12.91 0.38
N ASP A 139 -2.75 12.04 1.18
CA ASP A 139 -4.20 12.05 1.38
C ASP A 139 -4.55 11.54 2.78
N VAL A 140 -5.79 11.73 3.21
CA VAL A 140 -6.31 11.18 4.47
C VAL A 140 -6.69 9.69 4.34
N TYR A 141 -7.03 9.24 3.16
CA TYR A 141 -7.12 7.84 2.78
C TYR A 141 -6.75 7.66 1.31
N CYS A 142 -6.25 6.50 0.97
CA CYS A 142 -5.93 6.17 -0.41
C CYS A 142 -6.07 4.66 -0.65
N ALA A 143 -6.42 4.30 -1.88
CA ALA A 143 -6.47 2.94 -2.34
C ALA A 143 -5.69 2.80 -3.66
N THR A 144 -4.97 1.69 -3.84
CA THR A 144 -4.24 1.42 -5.09
C THR A 144 -4.54 0.01 -5.63
N GLY A 145 -4.15 -0.20 -6.89
CA GLY A 145 -4.35 -1.45 -7.60
C GLY A 145 -5.69 -1.52 -8.36
N SER A 146 -5.94 -2.66 -9.01
CA SER A 146 -7.12 -2.88 -9.86
C SER A 146 -8.45 -2.79 -9.11
N GLY A 147 -8.44 -3.11 -7.82
CA GLY A 147 -9.63 -3.04 -6.97
C GLY A 147 -9.90 -1.66 -6.36
N SER A 148 -9.01 -0.67 -6.56
CA SER A 148 -9.17 0.66 -5.96
C SER A 148 -10.49 1.36 -6.26
N PRO A 149 -11.12 1.27 -7.46
CA PRO A 149 -12.41 1.91 -7.70
C PRO A 149 -13.53 1.40 -6.78
N TYR A 150 -13.52 0.10 -6.47
CA TYR A 150 -14.51 -0.50 -5.57
C TYR A 150 -14.26 -0.07 -4.12
N MET A 151 -13.00 0.07 -3.74
CA MET A 151 -12.61 0.54 -2.40
C MET A 151 -12.97 2.01 -2.21
N TYR A 152 -12.71 2.87 -3.19
CA TYR A 152 -13.05 4.29 -3.08
C TYR A 152 -14.54 4.52 -2.85
N GLY A 153 -15.44 3.74 -3.47
CA GLY A 153 -16.87 3.82 -3.18
C GLY A 153 -17.22 3.56 -1.71
N VAL A 154 -16.50 2.64 -1.06
CA VAL A 154 -16.68 2.35 0.37
C VAL A 154 -16.01 3.40 1.25
N LEU A 155 -14.87 3.91 0.84
CA LEU A 155 -14.10 4.92 1.58
C LEU A 155 -14.82 6.26 1.61
N GLU A 156 -15.34 6.73 0.45
CA GLU A 156 -16.10 7.97 0.34
C GLU A 156 -17.36 7.97 1.22
N ASP A 157 -18.07 6.84 1.29
CA ASP A 157 -19.28 6.71 2.11
C ASP A 157 -18.95 6.58 3.61
N GLY A 158 -17.84 5.93 3.94
CA GLY A 158 -17.53 5.50 5.30
C GLY A 158 -16.52 6.34 6.05
N PHE A 159 -15.67 7.13 5.38
CA PHE A 159 -14.63 7.92 6.03
C PHE A 159 -15.23 9.10 6.82
N LYS A 160 -14.67 9.32 8.01
CA LYS A 160 -14.99 10.47 8.86
C LYS A 160 -13.69 11.01 9.45
N GLU A 161 -13.55 12.31 9.46
CA GLU A 161 -12.43 12.94 10.15
C GLU A 161 -12.39 12.53 11.63
N ASN A 162 -11.18 12.28 12.14
CA ASN A 162 -10.96 11.89 13.53
C ASN A 162 -11.69 10.61 13.98
N MET A 163 -11.99 9.69 13.05
CA MET A 163 -12.53 8.37 13.41
C MET A 163 -11.60 7.64 14.38
N SER A 164 -12.15 6.70 15.14
CA SER A 164 -11.38 5.83 16.03
C SER A 164 -10.61 4.75 15.23
N GLU A 165 -9.60 4.16 15.85
CA GLU A 165 -8.86 3.01 15.30
C GLU A 165 -9.81 1.87 14.87
N THR A 166 -10.79 1.54 15.71
CA THR A 166 -11.76 0.46 15.43
C THR A 166 -12.63 0.78 14.21
N GLU A 167 -13.04 2.04 14.03
CA GLU A 167 -13.81 2.47 12.87
C GLU A 167 -12.95 2.42 11.60
N ALA A 168 -11.71 2.89 11.67
CA ALA A 168 -10.77 2.85 10.55
C ALA A 168 -10.44 1.40 10.14
N LEU A 169 -10.22 0.50 11.11
CA LEU A 169 -10.01 -0.93 10.84
C LEU A 169 -11.21 -1.57 10.16
N LYS A 170 -12.44 -1.30 10.66
CA LYS A 170 -13.67 -1.79 10.02
C LYS A 170 -13.83 -1.27 8.62
N LEU A 171 -13.54 0.02 8.39
CA LEU A 171 -13.64 0.65 7.07
C LEU A 171 -12.63 0.02 6.09
N ALA A 172 -11.38 -0.17 6.50
CA ALA A 172 -10.35 -0.81 5.68
C ALA A 172 -10.72 -2.26 5.33
N ALA A 173 -11.18 -3.04 6.33
CA ALA A 173 -11.63 -4.42 6.11
C ALA A 173 -12.81 -4.49 5.12
N ARG A 174 -13.81 -3.63 5.27
CA ARG A 174 -14.97 -3.53 4.36
C ARG A 174 -14.57 -3.14 2.94
N ALA A 175 -13.66 -2.16 2.80
CA ALA A 175 -13.18 -1.72 1.49
C ALA A 175 -12.46 -2.85 0.75
N LEU A 176 -11.53 -3.55 1.40
CA LEU A 176 -10.83 -4.71 0.84
C LEU A 176 -11.79 -5.88 0.56
N HIS A 177 -12.77 -6.12 1.43
CA HIS A 177 -13.79 -7.14 1.20
C HIS A 177 -14.63 -6.82 -0.04
N ALA A 178 -15.12 -5.57 -0.17
CA ALA A 178 -15.91 -5.13 -1.33
C ALA A 178 -15.14 -5.28 -2.65
N SER A 179 -13.86 -4.92 -2.65
CA SER A 179 -12.97 -5.16 -3.78
C SER A 179 -12.88 -6.64 -4.14
N GLY A 180 -12.64 -7.52 -3.16
CA GLY A 180 -12.56 -8.97 -3.40
C GLY A 180 -13.84 -9.61 -3.93
N GLN A 181 -15.01 -8.94 -3.82
CA GLN A 181 -16.29 -9.40 -4.39
C GLN A 181 -16.45 -9.03 -5.87
N ARG A 182 -15.74 -8.03 -6.38
CA ARG A 182 -15.96 -7.47 -7.73
C ARG A 182 -14.71 -7.46 -8.60
N ASP A 183 -13.52 -7.29 -8.03
CA ASP A 183 -12.26 -7.36 -8.76
C ASP A 183 -11.78 -8.82 -8.85
N ALA A 184 -11.78 -9.38 -10.05
CA ALA A 184 -11.29 -10.75 -10.29
C ALA A 184 -9.84 -10.95 -9.85
N ALA A 185 -9.05 -9.89 -9.82
CA ALA A 185 -7.64 -9.93 -9.51
C ALA A 185 -7.31 -9.67 -8.02
N SER A 186 -8.33 -9.40 -7.19
CA SER A 186 -8.22 -9.19 -5.74
C SER A 186 -8.96 -10.27 -4.94
N GLY A 187 -8.48 -10.60 -3.73
CA GLY A 187 -9.17 -11.53 -2.84
C GLY A 187 -8.27 -12.51 -2.11
N ASN A 188 -8.81 -13.68 -1.75
CA ASN A 188 -8.14 -14.76 -0.99
C ASN A 188 -7.70 -14.38 0.43
N GLY A 189 -8.35 -13.38 1.04
CA GLY A 189 -8.02 -12.84 2.34
C GLY A 189 -7.31 -11.50 2.25
N MET A 190 -6.90 -10.99 3.40
CA MET A 190 -6.23 -9.70 3.52
C MET A 190 -5.29 -9.67 4.72
N ASP A 191 -4.27 -8.83 4.65
CA ASP A 191 -3.49 -8.38 5.78
C ASP A 191 -3.92 -6.96 6.15
N LEU A 192 -4.02 -6.70 7.46
CA LEU A 192 -4.23 -5.38 8.03
C LEU A 192 -3.17 -5.10 9.10
N ALA A 193 -2.75 -3.86 9.20
CA ALA A 193 -1.93 -3.38 10.29
C ALA A 193 -2.38 -1.99 10.74
N VAL A 194 -2.10 -1.70 12.01
CA VAL A 194 -2.25 -0.38 12.62
C VAL A 194 -0.86 0.15 12.95
N ILE A 195 -0.65 1.43 12.74
CA ILE A 195 0.59 2.11 13.14
C ILE A 195 0.19 3.29 14.00
N THR A 196 0.69 3.33 15.23
CA THR A 196 0.50 4.43 16.18
C THR A 196 1.86 4.90 16.71
N GLU A 197 1.92 6.11 17.25
CA GLU A 197 3.13 6.60 17.91
C GLU A 197 3.52 5.72 19.10
N LYS A 198 2.51 5.24 19.86
CA LYS A 198 2.72 4.47 21.09
C LYS A 198 3.21 3.05 20.82
N ASP A 199 2.57 2.34 19.91
CA ASP A 199 2.75 0.88 19.76
C ASP A 199 3.53 0.54 18.46
N GLY A 200 3.83 1.54 17.61
CA GLY A 200 4.46 1.33 16.31
C GLY A 200 3.59 0.49 15.37
N TYR A 201 4.23 -0.30 14.53
CA TYR A 201 3.55 -1.20 13.58
C TYR A 201 3.05 -2.46 14.28
N VAL A 202 1.74 -2.65 14.31
CA VAL A 202 1.06 -3.82 14.85
C VAL A 202 0.23 -4.50 13.76
N GLN A 203 0.57 -5.74 13.42
CA GLN A 203 -0.21 -6.53 12.47
C GLN A 203 -1.44 -7.12 13.14
N ILE A 204 -2.60 -7.02 12.48
CA ILE A 204 -3.88 -7.54 12.97
C ILE A 204 -3.98 -9.03 12.64
N SER A 205 -4.35 -9.83 13.64
CA SER A 205 -4.49 -11.28 13.44
C SER A 205 -5.68 -11.62 12.54
N GLN A 206 -5.61 -12.75 11.84
CA GLN A 206 -6.69 -13.20 10.95
C GLN A 206 -8.03 -13.41 11.70
N ASP A 207 -7.98 -13.79 12.99
CA ASP A 207 -9.19 -13.95 13.80
C ASP A 207 -9.82 -12.59 14.17
N GLN A 208 -9.00 -11.56 14.38
CA GLN A 208 -9.50 -10.20 14.55
C GLN A 208 -10.11 -9.68 13.25
N ILE A 209 -9.47 -9.91 12.09
CA ILE A 209 -10.00 -9.52 10.77
C ILE A 209 -11.37 -10.16 10.50
N LYS A 210 -11.53 -11.45 10.79
CA LYS A 210 -12.83 -12.13 10.67
C LYS A 210 -13.94 -11.46 11.49
N LYS A 211 -13.61 -11.02 12.72
CA LYS A 211 -14.56 -10.31 13.61
C LYS A 211 -14.92 -8.91 13.11
N LEU A 212 -14.04 -8.26 12.33
CA LEU A 212 -14.34 -6.95 11.73
C LEU A 212 -15.35 -7.05 10.58
N LEU A 213 -15.47 -8.22 9.97
CA LEU A 213 -16.35 -8.49 8.81
C LEU A 213 -17.68 -9.17 9.21
N SER A 214 -17.79 -9.67 10.44
CA SER A 214 -19.03 -10.21 11.01
C SER A 214 -19.93 -9.08 11.51
#